data_1e78105ee1a0a29895d6eaaf52478e22
#
_entry.id   1e78105ee1a0a29895d6eaaf52478e22
#
_cell.length_a   1.000
_cell.length_b   1.000
_cell.length_c   1.000
_cell.angle_alpha   90.00
_cell.angle_beta   90.00
_cell.angle_gamma   90.00
#
_symmetry.space_group_name_H-M   'P 1'
#
loop_
_entity.id
_entity.type
_entity.pdbx_description
1 polymer ?
#
loop_
_entity_poly.entity_id
_entity_poly.type
_entity_poly.pdbx_seq_one_letter_code
_entity_poly.pdbx_strand_id
1 'polypeptide(L)'
;MIKYISYGDTTGYGLSGLSYLRGLLNLGLEVYWQPVFWGAHGLQFWRPDMSPQLLESVRASAGDPALRDLPAILALTAAPRDYRIVVSHVIPDYLPSCIEEGKVNVAYCAWESDKIPAHWPAILNRFDAVMVPSRFNADVFRAGGALVGMSSTILGQSR
;
A
#
# COMPACT_ATOMS: atom_id res chain seq x y z
N MET A 1 -3.02 -12.24 -9.34
CA MET A 1 -3.66 -11.03 -8.78
C MET A 1 -2.86 -10.54 -7.58
N ILE A 2 -2.81 -9.22 -7.38
CA ILE A 2 -2.19 -8.54 -6.24
C ILE A 2 -3.31 -7.91 -5.39
N LYS A 3 -3.28 -8.10 -4.08
CA LYS A 3 -4.04 -7.25 -3.16
C LYS A 3 -3.22 -6.01 -2.86
N TYR A 4 -3.77 -4.83 -3.10
CA TYR A 4 -3.12 -3.56 -2.84
C TYR A 4 -3.89 -2.80 -1.77
N ILE A 5 -3.25 -2.55 -0.62
CA ILE A 5 -3.83 -1.82 0.52
C ILE A 5 -3.22 -0.43 0.53
N SER A 6 -4.05 0.61 0.44
CA SER A 6 -3.59 2.00 0.52
C SER A 6 -4.68 2.92 1.05
N TYR A 7 -4.30 4.12 1.49
CA TYR A 7 -5.29 5.11 1.89
C TYR A 7 -6.21 5.48 0.73
N GLY A 8 -7.51 5.55 1.01
CA GLY A 8 -8.56 5.99 0.10
C GLY A 8 -8.94 7.45 0.32
N ASP A 9 -7.97 8.31 0.65
CA ASP A 9 -8.16 9.72 0.96
C ASP A 9 -7.22 10.63 0.15
N THR A 10 -7.28 11.95 0.38
CA THR A 10 -6.48 12.96 -0.33
C THR A 10 -5.19 13.35 0.40
N THR A 11 -4.76 12.60 1.40
CA THR A 11 -3.45 12.77 2.02
C THR A 11 -2.32 12.46 1.04
N GLY A 12 -1.10 12.86 1.36
CA GLY A 12 0.07 12.55 0.53
C GLY A 12 0.22 11.03 0.27
N TYR A 13 0.00 10.21 1.29
CA TYR A 13 -0.02 8.74 1.15
C TYR A 13 -1.19 8.26 0.29
N GLY A 14 -2.38 8.84 0.45
CA GLY A 14 -3.56 8.48 -0.35
C GLY A 14 -3.38 8.81 -1.83
N LEU A 15 -2.94 10.03 -2.16
CA LEU A 15 -2.64 10.45 -3.53
C LEU A 15 -1.55 9.60 -4.17
N SER A 16 -0.47 9.32 -3.43
CA SER A 16 0.59 8.41 -3.86
C SER A 16 0.04 7.01 -4.13
N GLY A 17 -0.76 6.46 -3.20
CA GLY A 17 -1.39 5.14 -3.34
C GLY A 17 -2.26 5.03 -4.59
N LEU A 18 -3.11 6.02 -4.86
CA LEU A 18 -3.93 6.06 -6.07
C LEU A 18 -3.10 6.16 -7.36
N SER A 19 -1.99 6.91 -7.32
CA SER A 19 -1.07 7.01 -8.45
C SER A 19 -0.39 5.67 -8.77
N TYR A 20 0.08 4.96 -7.74
CA TYR A 20 0.62 3.61 -7.91
C TYR A 20 -0.42 2.60 -8.40
N LEU A 21 -1.65 2.67 -7.87
CA LEU A 21 -2.76 1.84 -8.32
C LEU A 21 -3.00 1.99 -9.82
N ARG A 22 -3.05 3.24 -10.31
CA ARG A 22 -3.16 3.54 -11.75
C ARG A 22 -1.97 2.99 -12.54
N GLY A 23 -0.76 3.12 -12.00
CA GLY A 23 0.44 2.54 -12.60
C GLY A 23 0.35 1.03 -12.76
N LEU A 24 -0.12 0.32 -11.74
CA LEU A 24 -0.32 -1.14 -11.80
C LEU A 24 -1.36 -1.53 -12.86
N LEU A 25 -2.47 -0.79 -12.95
CA LEU A 25 -3.49 -1.00 -13.97
C LEU A 25 -2.96 -0.76 -15.38
N ASN A 26 -2.19 0.30 -15.59
CA ASN A 26 -1.58 0.63 -16.88
C ASN A 26 -0.58 -0.44 -17.34
N LEU A 27 0.02 -1.18 -16.40
CA LEU A 27 0.87 -2.33 -16.70
C LEU A 27 0.07 -3.60 -16.98
N GLY A 28 -1.26 -3.55 -16.97
CA GLY A 28 -2.14 -4.70 -17.19
C GLY A 28 -2.17 -5.71 -16.04
N LEU A 29 -1.76 -5.31 -14.84
CA LEU A 29 -1.77 -6.20 -13.68
C LEU A 29 -3.19 -6.34 -13.12
N GLU A 30 -3.54 -7.55 -12.70
CA GLU A 30 -4.77 -7.80 -11.95
C GLU A 30 -4.60 -7.36 -10.50
N VAL A 31 -5.40 -6.39 -10.07
CA VAL A 31 -5.34 -5.82 -8.72
C VAL A 31 -6.70 -5.90 -8.04
N TYR A 32 -6.69 -6.33 -6.78
CA TYR A 32 -7.77 -6.11 -5.83
C TYR A 32 -7.34 -4.95 -4.92
N TRP A 33 -8.05 -3.83 -4.95
CA TRP A 33 -7.77 -2.68 -4.10
C TRP A 33 -8.57 -2.74 -2.81
N GLN A 34 -7.87 -2.68 -1.68
CA GLN A 34 -8.44 -2.55 -0.34
C GLN A 34 -8.13 -1.16 0.19
N PRO A 35 -9.00 -0.16 -0.03
CA PRO A 35 -8.84 1.15 0.57
C PRO A 35 -8.88 1.09 2.09
N VAL A 36 -8.11 1.97 2.73
CA VAL A 36 -8.13 2.19 4.17
C VAL A 36 -8.32 3.68 4.46
N PHE A 37 -8.90 3.99 5.60
CA PHE A 37 -9.20 5.35 6.03
C PHE A 37 -8.79 5.56 7.48
N TRP A 38 -8.57 6.80 7.85
CA TRP A 38 -8.39 7.19 9.24
C TRP A 38 -9.71 7.09 10.00
N GLY A 39 -9.73 6.38 11.10
CA GLY A 39 -10.87 6.29 12.00
C GLY A 39 -10.51 6.77 13.41
N ALA A 40 -11.51 6.92 14.25
CA ALA A 40 -11.32 7.37 15.65
C ALA A 40 -10.39 6.45 16.47
N HIS A 41 -10.26 5.20 16.08
CA HIS A 41 -9.44 4.18 16.77
C HIS A 41 -8.30 3.62 15.94
N GLY A 42 -7.87 4.35 14.90
CA GLY A 42 -6.79 3.94 13.99
C GLY A 42 -7.27 3.64 12.57
N LEU A 43 -6.56 2.73 11.89
CA LEU A 43 -6.84 2.40 10.50
C LEU A 43 -8.15 1.61 10.37
N GLN A 44 -9.02 2.07 9.47
CA GLN A 44 -10.26 1.38 9.10
C GLN A 44 -10.19 0.88 7.67
N PHE A 45 -10.43 -0.41 7.47
CA PHE A 45 -10.55 -1.00 6.13
C PHE A 45 -11.87 -0.59 5.49
N TRP A 46 -11.84 -0.31 4.20
CA TRP A 46 -13.03 0.09 3.44
C TRP A 46 -14.17 -0.92 3.56
N ARG A 47 -15.36 -0.38 3.65
CA ARG A 47 -16.63 -1.09 3.62
C ARG A 47 -17.59 -0.38 2.66
N PRO A 48 -18.65 -1.05 2.17
CA PRO A 48 -19.61 -0.44 1.24
C PRO A 48 -20.26 0.87 1.71
N ASP A 49 -20.44 1.03 3.01
CA ASP A 49 -20.99 2.27 3.62
C ASP A 49 -20.03 3.47 3.52
N MET A 50 -18.75 3.24 3.22
CA MET A 50 -17.72 4.27 3.00
C MET A 50 -17.59 4.69 1.53
N SER A 51 -18.43 4.16 0.64
CA SER A 51 -18.36 4.47 -0.80
C SER A 51 -18.43 5.96 -1.15
N PRO A 52 -19.25 6.81 -0.50
CA PRO A 52 -19.28 8.25 -0.79
C PRO A 52 -17.92 8.92 -0.53
N GLN A 53 -17.27 8.58 0.59
CA GLN A 53 -15.95 9.10 0.96
C GLN A 53 -14.88 8.67 -0.05
N LEU A 54 -14.89 7.40 -0.46
CA LEU A 54 -13.98 6.87 -1.46
C LEU A 54 -14.16 7.56 -2.81
N LEU A 55 -15.42 7.75 -3.25
CA LEU A 55 -15.74 8.44 -4.48
C LEU A 55 -15.21 9.88 -4.49
N GLU A 56 -15.40 10.61 -3.41
CA GLU A 56 -14.92 11.98 -3.27
C GLU A 56 -13.37 12.03 -3.33
N SER A 57 -12.70 11.16 -2.62
CA SER A 57 -11.23 11.08 -2.59
C SER A 57 -10.66 10.75 -3.98
N VAL A 58 -11.23 9.78 -4.67
CA VAL A 58 -10.79 9.40 -6.02
C VAL A 58 -11.03 10.56 -7.01
N ARG A 59 -12.17 11.25 -6.92
CA ARG A 59 -12.45 12.44 -7.73
C ARG A 59 -11.45 13.55 -7.48
N ALA A 60 -11.18 13.88 -6.22
CA ALA A 60 -10.22 14.92 -5.86
C ALA A 60 -8.81 14.62 -6.38
N SER A 61 -8.41 13.35 -6.40
CA SER A 61 -7.07 12.94 -6.86
C SER A 61 -6.91 12.90 -8.38
N ALA A 62 -8.01 12.85 -9.13
CA ALA A 62 -7.93 12.64 -10.58
C ALA A 62 -7.54 13.90 -11.37
N GLY A 63 -7.75 15.09 -10.82
CA GLY A 63 -7.48 16.36 -11.50
C GLY A 63 -8.37 16.62 -12.73
N ASP A 64 -9.10 15.60 -13.20
CA ASP A 64 -10.02 15.65 -14.33
C ASP A 64 -11.40 15.18 -13.91
N PRO A 65 -12.42 16.03 -14.05
CA PRO A 65 -13.80 15.68 -13.75
C PRO A 65 -14.35 14.52 -14.60
N ALA A 66 -13.77 14.27 -15.75
CA ALA A 66 -14.21 13.17 -16.63
C ALA A 66 -13.90 11.78 -16.08
N LEU A 67 -12.94 11.64 -15.18
CA LEU A 67 -12.60 10.41 -14.43
C LEU A 67 -12.83 9.12 -15.22
N ARG A 68 -12.17 8.99 -16.36
CA ARG A 68 -12.28 7.80 -17.21
C ARG A 68 -11.95 6.49 -16.48
N ASP A 69 -11.09 6.59 -15.47
CA ASP A 69 -10.62 5.46 -14.69
C ASP A 69 -11.45 5.19 -13.42
N LEU A 70 -12.35 6.11 -13.01
CA LEU A 70 -13.11 5.95 -11.78
C LEU A 70 -13.92 4.64 -11.70
N PRO A 71 -14.69 4.25 -12.72
CA PRO A 71 -15.41 2.98 -12.68
C PRO A 71 -14.47 1.78 -12.56
N ALA A 72 -13.32 1.81 -13.26
CA ALA A 72 -12.32 0.76 -13.18
C ALA A 72 -11.71 0.68 -11.78
N ILE A 73 -11.31 1.82 -11.20
CA ILE A 73 -10.74 1.89 -9.83
C ILE A 73 -11.75 1.37 -8.81
N LEU A 74 -13.02 1.77 -8.89
CA LEU A 74 -14.05 1.30 -7.96
C LEU A 74 -14.33 -0.19 -8.12
N ALA A 75 -14.29 -0.72 -9.34
CA ALA A 75 -14.45 -2.15 -9.58
C ALA A 75 -13.37 -2.99 -8.91
N LEU A 76 -12.18 -2.42 -8.66
CA LEU A 76 -11.10 -3.12 -7.95
C LEU A 76 -11.39 -3.36 -6.46
N THR A 77 -12.38 -2.69 -5.88
CA THR A 77 -12.81 -2.91 -4.49
C THR A 77 -13.80 -4.06 -4.36
N ALA A 78 -14.19 -4.71 -5.46
CA ALA A 78 -15.04 -5.89 -5.43
C ALA A 78 -14.36 -7.05 -4.68
N ALA A 79 -15.16 -8.02 -4.23
CA ALA A 79 -14.67 -9.16 -3.46
C ALA A 79 -13.47 -9.84 -4.14
N PRO A 80 -12.39 -10.10 -3.41
CA PRO A 80 -11.16 -10.61 -4.00
C PRO A 80 -11.37 -12.03 -4.55
N ARG A 81 -10.69 -12.28 -5.66
CA ARG A 81 -10.40 -13.63 -6.16
C ARG A 81 -9.12 -14.15 -5.49
N ASP A 82 -8.57 -15.23 -5.96
CA ASP A 82 -7.31 -15.75 -5.43
C ASP A 82 -6.14 -14.76 -5.69
N TYR A 83 -5.51 -14.28 -4.62
CA TYR A 83 -4.29 -13.47 -4.67
C TYR A 83 -3.21 -14.08 -3.78
N ARG A 84 -1.95 -13.88 -4.17
CA ARG A 84 -0.78 -14.42 -3.45
C ARG A 84 0.09 -13.34 -2.84
N ILE A 85 -0.01 -12.11 -3.33
CA ILE A 85 0.82 -10.98 -2.93
C ILE A 85 -0.08 -9.91 -2.30
N VAL A 86 0.33 -9.39 -1.15
CA VAL A 86 -0.27 -8.25 -0.47
C VAL A 86 0.75 -7.12 -0.45
N VAL A 87 0.43 -6.01 -1.08
CA VAL A 87 1.24 -4.79 -1.05
C VAL A 87 0.53 -3.78 -0.15
N SER A 88 1.18 -3.40 0.94
CA SER A 88 0.64 -2.48 1.95
C SER A 88 1.34 -1.14 1.86
N HIS A 89 0.65 -0.14 1.30
CA HIS A 89 1.13 1.23 1.11
C HIS A 89 0.49 2.13 2.17
N VAL A 90 0.93 1.97 3.40
CA VAL A 90 0.47 2.73 4.57
C VAL A 90 1.65 3.11 5.45
N ILE A 91 1.42 4.05 6.39
CA ILE A 91 2.43 4.42 7.38
C ILE A 91 2.83 3.17 8.19
N PRO A 92 4.13 2.98 8.49
CA PRO A 92 4.63 1.77 9.15
C PRO A 92 3.93 1.36 10.44
N ASP A 93 3.45 2.31 11.23
CA ASP A 93 2.72 2.04 12.48
C ASP A 93 1.46 1.17 12.27
N TYR A 94 0.85 1.21 11.08
CA TYR A 94 -0.37 0.47 10.75
C TYR A 94 -0.13 -0.81 9.95
N LEU A 95 1.09 -1.02 9.46
CA LEU A 95 1.47 -2.20 8.70
C LEU A 95 1.16 -3.52 9.42
N PRO A 96 1.30 -3.65 10.76
CA PRO A 96 0.98 -4.91 11.44
C PRO A 96 -0.43 -5.42 11.19
N SER A 97 -1.41 -4.53 11.00
CA SER A 97 -2.80 -4.89 10.70
C SER A 97 -3.03 -5.32 9.24
N CYS A 98 -2.03 -5.12 8.38
CA CYS A 98 -2.10 -5.45 6.95
C CYS A 98 -1.45 -6.79 6.60
N ILE A 99 -0.74 -7.43 7.54
CA ILE A 99 -0.06 -8.71 7.30
C ILE A 99 -1.09 -9.83 7.17
N GLU A 100 -0.99 -10.61 6.11
CA GLU A 100 -1.81 -11.80 5.87
C GLU A 100 -0.95 -13.06 5.90
N GLU A 101 -1.30 -14.01 6.75
CA GLU A 101 -0.62 -15.30 6.86
C GLU A 101 -0.73 -16.11 5.55
N GLY A 102 0.35 -16.77 5.16
CA GLY A 102 0.40 -17.57 3.94
C GLY A 102 0.44 -16.77 2.63
N LYS A 103 0.60 -15.45 2.71
CA LYS A 103 0.78 -14.55 1.56
C LYS A 103 2.19 -13.96 1.56
N VAL A 104 2.63 -13.49 0.40
CA VAL A 104 3.83 -12.65 0.29
C VAL A 104 3.43 -11.23 0.67
N ASN A 105 3.92 -10.75 1.80
CA ASN A 105 3.61 -9.43 2.34
C ASN A 105 4.71 -8.43 1.99
N VAL A 106 4.36 -7.40 1.24
CA VAL A 106 5.25 -6.34 0.79
C VAL A 106 4.82 -5.02 1.44
N ALA A 107 5.72 -4.40 2.18
CA ALA A 107 5.51 -3.04 2.67
C ALA A 107 6.02 -2.03 1.63
N TYR A 108 5.24 -0.99 1.36
CA TYR A 108 5.70 0.20 0.63
C TYR A 108 5.61 1.41 1.54
N CYS A 109 6.76 2.06 1.80
CA CYS A 109 6.87 3.16 2.74
C CYS A 109 7.68 4.32 2.14
N ALA A 110 7.26 5.54 2.46
CA ALA A 110 8.01 6.77 2.20
C ALA A 110 8.28 7.50 3.53
N TRP A 111 9.40 8.20 3.60
CA TRP A 111 9.76 9.00 4.76
C TRP A 111 10.57 10.23 4.34
N GLU A 112 10.31 11.36 4.98
CA GLU A 112 10.86 12.65 4.55
C GLU A 112 12.03 13.12 5.45
N SER A 113 12.33 12.34 6.51
CA SER A 113 13.37 12.68 7.47
C SER A 113 14.61 11.80 7.32
N ASP A 114 15.74 12.24 7.84
CA ASP A 114 17.03 11.55 7.83
C ASP A 114 17.12 10.37 8.82
N LYS A 115 16.10 10.18 9.66
CA LYS A 115 16.00 9.08 10.63
C LYS A 115 14.58 8.56 10.69
N ILE A 116 14.41 7.23 10.70
CA ILE A 116 13.12 6.60 10.96
C ILE A 116 12.90 6.45 12.48
N PRO A 117 11.63 6.38 12.93
CA PRO A 117 11.29 6.04 14.31
C PRO A 117 11.91 4.71 14.73
N ALA A 118 12.45 4.65 15.95
CA ALA A 118 13.22 3.50 16.44
C ALA A 118 12.45 2.17 16.47
N HIS A 119 11.12 2.21 16.52
CA HIS A 119 10.26 1.01 16.53
C HIS A 119 9.93 0.48 15.12
N TRP A 120 10.12 1.28 14.05
CA TRP A 120 9.77 0.88 12.69
C TRP A 120 10.55 -0.34 12.17
N PRO A 121 11.85 -0.51 12.42
CA PRO A 121 12.56 -1.70 11.95
C PRO A 121 11.93 -3.01 12.44
N ALA A 122 11.45 -3.05 13.69
CA ALA A 122 10.79 -4.23 14.24
C ALA A 122 9.47 -4.56 13.51
N ILE A 123 8.78 -3.56 12.99
CA ILE A 123 7.57 -3.72 12.17
C ILE A 123 7.95 -4.16 10.76
N LEU A 124 8.81 -3.41 10.09
CA LEU A 124 9.17 -3.59 8.69
C LEU A 124 9.84 -4.94 8.41
N ASN A 125 10.69 -5.40 9.33
CA ASN A 125 11.42 -6.66 9.19
C ASN A 125 10.51 -7.91 9.33
N ARG A 126 9.21 -7.74 9.57
CA ARG A 126 8.19 -8.81 9.51
C ARG A 126 7.66 -9.03 8.10
N PHE A 127 7.95 -8.13 7.16
CA PHE A 127 7.51 -8.22 5.78
C PHE A 127 8.53 -9.00 4.94
N ASP A 128 8.04 -9.68 3.91
CA ASP A 128 8.88 -10.41 2.96
C ASP A 128 9.73 -9.47 2.09
N ALA A 129 9.22 -8.25 1.85
CA ALA A 129 9.96 -7.19 1.18
C ALA A 129 9.52 -5.81 1.69
N VAL A 130 10.47 -4.87 1.70
CA VAL A 130 10.20 -3.45 1.96
C VAL A 130 10.63 -2.65 0.74
N MET A 131 9.67 -1.97 0.12
CA MET A 131 9.87 -1.10 -1.03
C MET A 131 9.83 0.36 -0.58
N VAL A 132 10.66 1.18 -1.17
CA VAL A 132 10.74 2.62 -0.88
C VAL A 132 10.89 3.42 -2.17
N PRO A 133 10.44 4.70 -2.23
CA PRO A 133 10.37 5.46 -3.47
C PRO A 133 11.72 5.96 -4.00
N SER A 134 12.77 5.98 -3.18
CA SER A 134 14.02 6.59 -3.56
C SER A 134 15.23 5.93 -2.89
N ARG A 135 16.42 6.21 -3.46
CA ARG A 135 17.69 5.82 -2.87
C ARG A 135 17.90 6.45 -1.48
N PHE A 136 17.51 7.72 -1.31
CA PHE A 136 17.53 8.39 -0.02
C PHE A 136 16.74 7.61 1.02
N ASN A 137 15.50 7.24 0.72
CA ASN A 137 14.68 6.43 1.63
C ASN A 137 15.35 5.08 1.93
N ALA A 138 15.90 4.40 0.91
CA ALA A 138 16.58 3.13 1.12
C ALA A 138 17.75 3.25 2.12
N ASP A 139 18.54 4.30 2.00
CA ASP A 139 19.68 4.54 2.88
C ASP A 139 19.24 4.88 4.29
N VAL A 140 18.23 5.74 4.45
CA VAL A 140 17.65 6.12 5.76
C VAL A 140 17.04 4.91 6.48
N PHE A 141 16.27 4.09 5.76
CA PHE A 141 15.64 2.90 6.33
C PHE A 141 16.68 1.84 6.74
N ARG A 142 17.70 1.61 5.91
CA ARG A 142 18.81 0.69 6.22
C ARG A 142 19.63 1.18 7.41
N ALA A 143 19.95 2.47 7.44
CA ALA A 143 20.67 3.07 8.58
C ALA A 143 19.88 2.94 9.89
N GLY A 144 18.56 2.94 9.83
CA GLY A 144 17.67 2.67 10.95
C GLY A 144 17.51 1.19 11.31
N GLY A 145 18.07 0.25 10.52
CA GLY A 145 17.99 -1.19 10.77
C GLY A 145 16.84 -1.92 10.06
N ALA A 146 16.17 -1.28 9.12
CA ALA A 146 15.15 -1.95 8.29
C ALA A 146 15.80 -2.68 7.10
N LEU A 147 15.33 -3.90 6.82
CA LEU A 147 15.78 -4.72 5.68
C LEU A 147 15.05 -4.26 4.40
N VAL A 148 15.58 -3.24 3.75
CA VAL A 148 15.02 -2.73 2.49
C VAL A 148 15.48 -3.60 1.33
N GLY A 149 14.52 -4.11 0.59
CA GLY A 149 14.71 -5.07 -0.50
C GLY A 149 13.87 -6.33 -0.28
N MET A 150 14.07 -7.33 -1.12
CA MET A 150 13.40 -8.62 -0.94
C MET A 150 14.06 -9.41 0.21
N SER A 151 13.24 -10.02 1.07
CA SER A 151 13.70 -10.95 2.09
C SER A 151 14.37 -12.16 1.43
N SER A 152 15.42 -12.67 2.07
CA SER A 152 16.11 -13.92 1.65
C SER A 152 15.16 -15.11 1.58
N THR A 153 14.06 -15.10 2.31
CA THR A 153 13.03 -16.15 2.30
C THR A 153 12.35 -16.29 0.94
N ILE A 154 12.11 -15.19 0.23
CA ILE A 154 11.53 -15.23 -1.13
C ILE A 154 12.55 -15.76 -2.14
N LEU A 155 13.82 -15.39 -1.99
CA LEU A 155 14.89 -15.84 -2.88
C LEU A 155 15.21 -17.34 -2.73
N GLY A 156 14.90 -17.95 -1.59
CA GLY A 156 15.13 -19.38 -1.31
C GLY A 156 14.05 -20.33 -1.85
N GLN A 157 12.91 -19.85 -2.31
CA GLN A 157 11.80 -20.69 -2.82
C GLN A 157 11.85 -20.92 -4.35
N SER A 158 12.85 -20.40 -5.05
CA SER A 158 13.05 -20.60 -6.50
C SER A 158 14.08 -21.73 -6.78
N ARG A 159 13.89 -22.92 -6.16
CA ARG A 159 14.57 -24.15 -6.55
C ARG A 159 13.59 -25.29 -6.77
#